data_560d13d01b2901c71b8f6e3ed6c9465c
#
_entry.id   560d13d01b2901c71b8f6e3ed6c9465c
#
_cell.length_a   1.000
_cell.length_b   1.000
_cell.length_c   1.000
_cell.angle_alpha   90.00
_cell.angle_beta   90.00
_cell.angle_gamma   90.00
#
_symmetry.space_group_name_H-M   'P 1'
#
loop_
_entity.id
_entity.type
_entity.pdbx_description
1 polymer ?
#
loop_
_entity_poly.entity_id
_entity_poly.type
_entity_poly.pdbx_seq_one_letter_code
_entity_poly.pdbx_strand_id
1 'polypeptide(L)'
;MIDPAVQVIINEEVCEGCGDCSVQSNCLSVEPLETELGRTRTINQSSCNKDISCIKGFCPSFVTIEGGASKRKSVSAKASLNPASFAFLPEPKLPMIVEPWGMIIAGVGGTGVITIGQLLGMA
;
A
#
# COMPACT_ATOMS: atom_id res chain seq x y z
N MET A 1 -8.29 9.16 11.67
CA MET A 1 -6.88 9.56 11.83
C MET A 1 -6.77 10.94 11.21
N ILE A 2 -6.31 11.94 11.96
CA ILE A 2 -6.15 13.32 11.46
C ILE A 2 -4.85 13.33 10.64
N ASP A 3 -4.92 13.76 9.38
CA ASP A 3 -3.72 13.94 8.57
C ASP A 3 -2.84 15.04 9.20
N PRO A 4 -1.53 14.82 9.36
CA PRO A 4 -0.65 15.84 9.90
C PRO A 4 -0.60 17.03 8.94
N ALA A 5 -0.33 18.21 9.52
CA ALA A 5 -0.23 19.45 8.77
C ALA A 5 0.93 19.46 7.75
N VAL A 6 1.90 18.57 7.91
CA VAL A 6 3.09 18.47 7.06
C VAL A 6 3.15 17.07 6.43
N GLN A 7 3.33 17.04 5.11
CA GLN A 7 3.58 15.83 4.34
C GLN A 7 4.92 15.94 3.62
N VAL A 8 5.58 14.81 3.45
CA VAL A 8 6.86 14.74 2.75
C VAL A 8 6.70 13.92 1.48
N ILE A 9 7.25 14.45 0.39
CA ILE A 9 7.35 13.76 -0.89
C ILE A 9 8.80 13.78 -1.38
N ILE A 10 9.15 12.87 -2.27
CA ILE A 10 10.40 12.89 -3.01
C ILE A 10 10.08 13.38 -4.43
N ASN A 11 10.79 14.41 -4.88
CA ASN A 11 10.75 14.82 -6.28
C ASN A 11 11.60 13.83 -7.08
N GLU A 12 10.96 13.02 -7.89
CA GLU A 12 11.60 11.98 -8.70
C GLU A 12 12.52 12.51 -9.78
N GLU A 13 12.27 13.74 -10.28
CA GLU A 13 13.11 14.40 -11.27
C GLU A 13 14.45 14.89 -10.70
N VAL A 14 14.53 15.09 -9.38
CA VAL A 14 15.73 15.51 -8.67
C VAL A 14 16.42 14.33 -7.99
N CYS A 15 15.70 13.23 -7.79
CA CYS A 15 16.19 12.06 -7.08
C CYS A 15 17.19 11.26 -7.95
N GLU A 16 18.42 11.14 -7.49
CA GLU A 16 19.47 10.34 -8.16
C GLU A 16 19.40 8.83 -7.85
N GLY A 17 18.43 8.41 -7.06
CA GLY A 17 18.24 6.99 -6.71
C GLY A 17 19.34 6.39 -5.82
N CYS A 18 20.17 7.19 -5.18
CA CYS A 18 21.30 6.73 -4.35
C CYS A 18 20.89 5.81 -3.19
N GLY A 19 19.65 5.91 -2.71
CA GLY A 19 19.11 5.07 -1.65
C GLY A 19 19.50 5.47 -0.22
N ASP A 20 20.28 6.54 -0.05
CA ASP A 20 20.73 7.01 1.27
C ASP A 20 19.58 7.31 2.22
N CYS A 21 18.49 7.86 1.73
CA CYS A 21 17.27 8.11 2.51
C CYS A 21 16.70 6.83 3.15
N SER A 22 16.79 5.68 2.47
CA SER A 22 16.35 4.40 3.03
C SER A 22 17.31 3.89 4.10
N VAL A 23 18.62 4.09 3.91
CA VAL A 23 19.65 3.70 4.88
C VAL A 23 19.56 4.55 6.15
N GLN A 24 19.39 5.86 6.01
CA GLN A 24 19.33 6.80 7.12
C GLN A 24 18.05 6.67 7.96
N SER A 25 16.91 6.48 7.32
CA SER A 25 15.62 6.44 8.01
C SER A 25 15.16 5.02 8.34
N ASN A 26 15.65 4.02 7.61
CA ASN A 26 15.13 2.64 7.64
C ASN A 26 13.60 2.59 7.47
N CYS A 27 13.05 3.52 6.70
CA CYS A 27 11.62 3.71 6.52
C CYS A 27 11.07 2.80 5.42
N LEU A 28 10.07 1.98 5.75
CA LEU A 28 9.42 1.07 4.81
C LEU A 28 8.60 1.78 3.73
N SER A 29 8.22 3.05 3.98
CA SER A 29 7.43 3.83 3.03
C SER A 29 8.26 4.45 1.91
N VAL A 30 9.60 4.43 2.04
CA VAL A 30 10.51 4.87 0.98
C VAL A 30 10.73 3.71 0.04
N GLU A 31 10.07 3.74 -1.11
CA GLU A 31 10.04 2.66 -2.09
C GLU A 31 10.88 3.02 -3.34
N PRO A 32 11.44 2.03 -4.05
CA PRO A 32 12.04 2.26 -5.36
C PRO A 32 10.95 2.58 -6.39
N LEU A 33 11.25 3.52 -7.28
CA LEU A 33 10.42 3.87 -8.41
C LEU A 33 11.25 3.77 -9.70
N GLU A 34 10.79 2.96 -10.64
CA GLU A 34 11.43 2.85 -11.96
C GLU A 34 10.90 3.99 -12.84
N THR A 35 11.82 4.77 -13.40
CA THR A 35 11.51 5.85 -14.33
C THR A 35 12.27 5.64 -15.64
N GLU A 36 11.92 6.39 -16.68
CA GLU A 36 12.65 6.35 -17.96
C GLU A 36 14.13 6.75 -17.83
N LEU A 37 14.46 7.52 -16.80
CA LEU A 37 15.82 7.99 -16.52
C LEU A 37 16.59 7.09 -15.54
N GLY A 38 15.97 5.99 -15.08
CA GLY A 38 16.55 5.07 -14.13
C GLY A 38 15.73 4.93 -12.85
N ARG A 39 16.29 4.21 -11.89
CA ARG A 39 15.62 3.95 -10.61
C ARG A 39 15.77 5.13 -9.66
N THR A 40 14.66 5.71 -9.26
CA THR A 40 14.56 6.77 -8.25
C THR A 40 13.91 6.24 -6.97
N ARG A 41 13.54 7.11 -6.04
CA ARG A 41 12.81 6.80 -4.81
C ARG A 41 11.53 7.61 -4.73
N THR A 42 10.51 7.00 -4.13
CA THR A 42 9.24 7.67 -3.82
C THR A 42 8.80 7.36 -2.41
N ILE A 43 7.88 8.14 -1.88
CA ILE A 43 7.26 7.87 -0.56
C ILE A 43 5.83 7.41 -0.78
N ASN A 44 5.56 6.17 -0.41
CA ASN A 44 4.21 5.66 -0.38
C ASN A 44 3.42 6.29 0.78
N GLN A 45 2.54 7.24 0.45
CA GLN A 45 1.79 8.00 1.44
C GLN A 45 0.78 7.14 2.22
N SER A 46 0.40 5.96 1.69
CA SER A 46 -0.54 5.06 2.36
C SER A 46 0.11 4.29 3.51
N SER A 47 1.41 3.98 3.39
CA SER A 47 2.20 3.26 4.40
C SER A 47 3.01 4.20 5.30
N CYS A 48 3.06 5.50 4.98
CA CYS A 48 3.83 6.49 5.71
C CYS A 48 3.17 6.80 7.06
N ASN A 49 3.92 6.58 8.16
CA ASN A 49 3.51 6.94 9.53
C ASN A 49 3.65 8.44 9.83
N LYS A 50 4.24 9.19 8.89
CA LYS A 50 4.38 10.66 8.93
C LYS A 50 5.19 11.21 10.11
N ASP A 51 6.17 10.43 10.57
CA ASP A 51 7.12 10.82 11.62
C ASP A 51 8.28 11.70 11.10
N ILE A 52 8.32 11.92 9.78
CA ILE A 52 9.30 12.78 9.10
C ILE A 52 10.76 12.32 9.31
N SER A 53 10.99 11.10 9.76
CA SER A 53 12.34 10.57 10.01
C SER A 53 13.21 10.48 8.74
N CYS A 54 12.57 10.37 7.57
CA CYS A 54 13.25 10.26 6.29
C CYS A 54 14.02 11.52 5.86
N ILE A 55 13.69 12.71 6.40
CA ILE A 55 14.36 13.97 6.05
C ILE A 55 15.53 14.33 6.97
N LYS A 56 15.95 13.44 7.87
CA LYS A 56 17.07 13.68 8.78
C LYS A 56 18.42 13.87 8.06
N GLY A 57 18.54 13.32 6.84
CA GLY A 57 19.67 13.58 5.95
C GLY A 57 19.45 14.84 5.11
N PHE A 58 20.55 15.45 4.61
CA PHE A 58 20.46 16.53 3.64
C PHE A 58 20.30 15.94 2.24
N CYS A 59 19.07 15.96 1.70
CA CYS A 59 18.80 15.52 0.34
C CYS A 59 17.89 16.55 -0.37
N PRO A 60 18.33 17.12 -1.51
CA PRO A 60 17.57 18.16 -2.24
C PRO A 60 16.29 17.64 -2.88
N SER A 61 16.12 16.32 -2.99
CA SER A 61 14.91 15.71 -3.59
C SER A 61 13.70 15.73 -2.67
N PHE A 62 13.90 15.93 -1.36
CA PHE A 62 12.78 15.99 -0.42
C PHE A 62 12.05 17.33 -0.48
N VAL A 63 10.74 17.25 -0.58
CA VAL A 63 9.83 18.41 -0.56
C VAL A 63 8.83 18.20 0.58
N THR A 64 8.70 19.20 1.42
CA THR A 64 7.67 19.27 2.46
C THR A 64 6.49 20.08 1.97
N ILE A 65 5.28 19.55 2.17
CA ILE A 65 4.02 20.21 1.85
C ILE A 65 3.33 20.54 3.16
N GLU A 66 3.12 21.83 3.42
CA GLU A 66 2.45 22.31 4.61
C GLU A 66 0.99 22.68 4.29
N GLY A 67 0.07 22.30 5.17
CA GLY A 67 -1.35 22.64 5.06
C GLY A 67 -2.07 21.98 3.88
N GLY A 68 -1.44 21.03 3.19
CA GLY A 68 -2.03 20.28 2.10
C GLY A 68 -2.91 19.14 2.60
N ALA A 69 -4.14 19.01 2.08
CA ALA A 69 -4.90 17.79 2.23
C ALA A 69 -4.59 16.85 1.06
N SER A 70 -4.34 15.58 1.36
CA SER A 70 -4.18 14.57 0.32
C SER A 70 -5.45 14.52 -0.53
N LYS A 71 -5.32 14.80 -1.82
CA LYS A 71 -6.42 14.65 -2.76
C LYS A 71 -6.74 13.17 -2.85
N ARG A 72 -7.70 12.70 -2.06
CA ARG A 72 -8.23 11.35 -2.23
C ARG A 72 -8.69 11.24 -3.68
N LYS A 73 -8.06 10.35 -4.47
CA LYS A 73 -8.67 9.93 -5.72
C LYS A 73 -10.06 9.46 -5.32
N SER A 74 -11.09 10.22 -5.71
CA SER A 74 -12.44 9.71 -5.62
C SER A 74 -12.39 8.40 -6.41
N VAL A 75 -12.43 7.28 -5.72
CA VAL A 75 -12.76 6.01 -6.35
C VAL A 75 -14.11 6.32 -6.96
N SER A 76 -14.10 6.56 -8.28
CA SER A 76 -15.36 6.82 -8.96
C SER A 76 -16.24 5.64 -8.62
N ALA A 77 -17.38 5.90 -8.01
CA ALA A 77 -18.34 4.90 -7.56
C ALA A 77 -18.92 4.04 -8.71
N LYS A 78 -18.22 3.99 -9.85
CA LYS A 78 -18.58 3.25 -11.06
C LYS A 78 -18.16 1.78 -11.03
N ALA A 79 -17.50 1.32 -10.00
CA ALA A 79 -17.34 -0.11 -9.76
C ALA A 79 -18.27 -0.58 -8.63
N SER A 80 -19.53 -0.19 -8.62
CA SER A 80 -20.52 -1.01 -7.94
C SER A 80 -20.60 -2.28 -8.76
N LEU A 81 -19.93 -3.33 -8.29
CA LEU A 81 -20.10 -4.66 -8.83
C LEU A 81 -21.59 -4.98 -8.75
N ASN A 82 -22.26 -4.84 -9.88
CA ASN A 82 -23.66 -5.20 -9.95
C ASN A 82 -23.74 -6.73 -9.75
N PRO A 83 -24.42 -7.23 -8.70
CA PRO A 83 -24.55 -8.67 -8.48
C PRO A 83 -25.04 -9.43 -9.72
N ALA A 84 -25.85 -8.78 -10.55
CA ALA A 84 -26.31 -9.33 -11.83
C ALA A 84 -25.18 -9.61 -12.82
N SER A 85 -24.01 -8.95 -12.68
CA SER A 85 -22.85 -9.22 -13.55
C SER A 85 -22.24 -10.60 -13.32
N PHE A 86 -22.55 -11.25 -12.21
CA PHE A 86 -22.05 -12.57 -11.86
C PHE A 86 -23.08 -13.69 -12.08
N ALA A 87 -24.29 -13.36 -12.51
CA ALA A 87 -25.38 -14.33 -12.71
C ALA A 87 -25.07 -15.38 -13.79
N PHE A 88 -24.10 -15.13 -14.66
CA PHE A 88 -23.66 -16.09 -15.69
C PHE A 88 -22.57 -17.06 -15.22
N LEU A 89 -22.01 -16.85 -14.03
CA LEU A 89 -21.00 -17.75 -13.50
C LEU A 89 -21.65 -19.08 -13.09
N PRO A 90 -21.07 -20.22 -13.50
CA PRO A 90 -21.58 -21.52 -13.05
C PRO A 90 -21.45 -21.66 -11.54
N GLU A 91 -22.48 -22.20 -10.90
CA GLU A 91 -22.38 -22.50 -9.46
C GLU A 91 -21.24 -23.50 -9.19
N PRO A 92 -20.39 -23.22 -8.20
CA PRO A 92 -19.31 -24.13 -7.85
C PRO A 92 -19.89 -25.45 -7.32
N LYS A 93 -19.34 -26.58 -7.77
CA LYS A 93 -19.64 -27.88 -7.18
C LYS A 93 -18.94 -27.96 -5.83
N LEU A 94 -19.72 -27.84 -4.76
CA LEU A 94 -19.18 -27.98 -3.42
C LEU A 94 -18.85 -29.45 -3.13
N PRO A 95 -17.65 -29.76 -2.61
CA PRO A 95 -17.32 -31.10 -2.17
C PRO A 95 -18.16 -31.47 -0.95
N MET A 96 -18.61 -32.72 -0.87
CA MET A 96 -19.26 -33.23 0.33
C MET A 96 -18.18 -33.49 1.38
N ILE A 97 -18.17 -32.66 2.44
CA ILE A 97 -17.21 -32.78 3.54
C ILE A 97 -17.78 -33.82 4.51
N VAL A 98 -17.21 -35.02 4.49
CA VAL A 98 -17.64 -36.14 5.34
C VAL A 98 -16.81 -36.20 6.63
N GLU A 99 -15.60 -35.66 6.61
CA GLU A 99 -14.66 -35.65 7.75
C GLU A 99 -14.26 -34.22 8.10
N PRO A 100 -13.82 -33.95 9.35
CA PRO A 100 -13.28 -32.65 9.73
C PRO A 100 -12.11 -32.28 8.85
N TRP A 101 -12.14 -31.08 8.30
CA TRP A 101 -11.11 -30.57 7.42
C TRP A 101 -10.38 -29.39 8.07
N GLY A 102 -9.05 -29.45 8.10
CA GLY A 102 -8.22 -28.40 8.68
C GLY A 102 -7.44 -27.63 7.62
N MET A 103 -7.39 -26.32 7.77
CA MET A 103 -6.60 -25.43 6.92
C MET A 103 -5.63 -24.62 7.76
N ILE A 104 -4.38 -24.54 7.31
CA ILE A 104 -3.36 -23.66 7.90
C ILE A 104 -3.13 -22.51 6.96
N ILE A 105 -3.33 -21.28 7.44
CA ILE A 105 -3.06 -20.05 6.69
C ILE A 105 -1.86 -19.39 7.34
N ALA A 106 -0.72 -19.43 6.65
CA ALA A 106 0.53 -18.87 7.14
C ALA A 106 0.97 -17.68 6.28
N GLY A 107 1.61 -16.71 6.91
CA GLY A 107 2.15 -15.53 6.24
C GLY A 107 2.87 -14.61 7.20
N VAL A 108 3.56 -13.62 6.64
CA VAL A 108 4.24 -12.57 7.41
C VAL A 108 3.24 -11.46 7.74
N GLY A 109 3.40 -10.80 8.88
CA GLY A 109 2.59 -9.64 9.25
C GLY A 109 2.54 -8.58 8.14
N GLY A 110 1.37 -8.01 7.89
CA GLY A 110 1.15 -7.03 6.81
C GLY A 110 0.77 -7.64 5.45
N THR A 111 0.86 -8.96 5.26
CA THR A 111 0.47 -9.63 4.00
C THR A 111 -1.02 -9.93 3.87
N GLY A 112 -1.82 -9.50 4.84
CA GLY A 112 -3.27 -9.75 4.84
C GLY A 112 -3.68 -11.16 5.27
N VAL A 113 -2.76 -11.95 5.82
CA VAL A 113 -3.02 -13.33 6.26
C VAL A 113 -4.19 -13.44 7.26
N ILE A 114 -4.31 -12.48 8.17
CA ILE A 114 -5.40 -12.42 9.14
C ILE A 114 -6.74 -12.19 8.42
N THR A 115 -6.79 -11.26 7.48
CA THR A 115 -7.99 -10.96 6.70
C THR A 115 -8.43 -12.15 5.86
N ILE A 116 -7.48 -12.84 5.21
CA ILE A 116 -7.75 -14.05 4.43
C ILE A 116 -8.30 -15.15 5.35
N GLY A 117 -7.66 -15.35 6.52
CA GLY A 117 -8.12 -16.32 7.50
C GLY A 117 -9.53 -16.05 8.02
N GLN A 118 -9.84 -14.78 8.27
CA GLN A 118 -11.16 -14.36 8.70
C GLN A 118 -12.21 -14.60 7.60
N LEU A 119 -11.93 -14.21 6.35
CA LEU A 119 -12.85 -14.42 5.23
C LEU A 119 -13.14 -15.89 4.99
N LEU A 120 -12.11 -16.75 5.03
CA LEU A 120 -12.28 -18.19 4.87
C LEU A 120 -13.00 -18.85 6.06
N GLY A 121 -12.87 -18.29 7.26
CA GLY A 121 -13.61 -18.78 8.44
C GLY A 121 -15.08 -18.33 8.48
N MET A 122 -15.47 -17.35 7.67
CA MET A 122 -16.84 -16.84 7.55
C MET A 122 -17.61 -17.47 6.38
N ALA A 123 -16.90 -18.07 5.42
CA ALA A 123 -17.48 -18.70 4.23
C ALA A 123 -17.98 -20.12 4.54
#